data_7a5e20dbb5082f535724d7000a904476
#
_entry.id   7a5e20dbb5082f535724d7000a904476
#
_cell.length_a   1.000
_cell.length_b   1.000
_cell.length_c   1.000
_cell.angle_alpha   90.00
_cell.angle_beta   90.00
_cell.angle_gamma   90.00
#
_symmetry.space_group_name_H-M   'P 1'
#
loop_
_entity.id
_entity.type
_entity.pdbx_description
1 polymer ?
#
loop_
_entity_poly.entity_id
_entity_poly.type
_entity_poly.pdbx_seq_one_letter_code
_entity_poly.pdbx_strand_id
1 'polypeptide(L)'
;ISTDNLIGGLWDPLDGDIDPYQLCHSLIRKAKQAGAEVCTNTPVTGLEQYQDGTWKVTTENGEIDCDVIVNACGYRVNEVGAMMNVHHPVASMEHQYFLTEDIQEIIDAGHRMPLLRCPISDYYCRQDKNGLLIGFYEQNCKPWGMDGIDPNFVNALCPDDLERVTDVLDGAF
;
A
#
# COMPACT_ATOMS: atom_id res chain seq x y z
N ILE A 1 -16.70 14.76 11.93
CA ILE A 1 -17.23 13.38 11.76
C ILE A 1 -18.56 13.31 12.47
N SER A 2 -19.59 12.88 11.75
CA SER A 2 -20.91 12.67 12.35
C SER A 2 -20.83 11.59 13.44
N THR A 3 -21.48 11.83 14.55
CA THR A 3 -21.65 10.86 15.64
C THR A 3 -23.06 10.29 15.69
N ASP A 4 -23.90 10.66 14.72
CA ASP A 4 -25.25 10.15 14.61
C ASP A 4 -25.24 8.64 14.42
N ASN A 5 -26.07 7.94 15.14
CA ASN A 5 -26.15 6.48 15.15
C ASN A 5 -24.93 5.71 15.72
N LEU A 6 -23.97 6.40 16.32
CA LEU A 6 -22.88 5.73 17.04
C LEU A 6 -23.32 5.43 18.49
N ILE A 7 -23.14 4.18 18.91
CA ILE A 7 -23.42 3.75 20.30
C ILE A 7 -22.16 3.77 21.17
N GLY A 8 -20.99 3.95 20.56
CA GLY A 8 -19.69 3.99 21.24
C GLY A 8 -18.54 3.71 20.31
N GLY A 9 -17.34 3.71 20.86
CA GLY A 9 -16.11 3.37 20.15
C GLY A 9 -15.22 2.48 21.00
N LEU A 10 -14.40 1.67 20.33
CA LEU A 10 -13.32 0.94 20.96
C LEU A 10 -12.01 1.72 20.74
N TRP A 11 -11.31 2.02 21.82
CA TRP A 11 -10.00 2.66 21.74
C TRP A 11 -8.89 1.69 22.15
N ASP A 12 -7.90 1.52 21.27
CA ASP A 12 -6.67 0.81 21.58
C ASP A 12 -5.54 1.84 21.77
N PRO A 13 -5.05 2.07 22.99
CA PRO A 13 -3.98 3.03 23.26
C PRO A 13 -2.61 2.57 22.77
N LEU A 14 -2.45 1.29 22.37
CA LEU A 14 -1.20 0.73 21.84
C LEU A 14 -1.13 0.76 20.32
N ASP A 15 -2.23 1.06 19.66
CA ASP A 15 -2.28 1.22 18.21
C ASP A 15 -1.76 2.59 17.78
N GLY A 16 -1.47 2.74 16.50
CA GLY A 16 -0.95 3.97 15.94
C GLY A 16 -0.91 3.98 14.44
N ASP A 17 -0.49 5.09 13.88
CA ASP A 17 -0.25 5.25 12.46
C ASP A 17 1.25 5.38 12.17
N ILE A 18 1.61 5.07 10.95
CA ILE A 18 2.98 4.99 10.48
C ILE A 18 3.07 5.65 9.10
N ASP A 19 4.16 6.33 8.84
CA ASP A 19 4.55 6.75 7.50
C ASP A 19 5.18 5.55 6.78
N PRO A 20 4.51 4.97 5.77
CA PRO A 20 5.00 3.76 5.10
C PRO A 20 6.33 3.97 4.39
N TYR A 21 6.56 5.18 3.84
CA TYR A 21 7.82 5.53 3.17
C TYR A 21 8.99 5.52 4.17
N GLN A 22 8.84 6.18 5.31
CA GLN A 22 9.87 6.22 6.34
C GLN A 22 10.11 4.84 6.96
N LEU A 23 9.07 4.03 7.12
CA LEU A 23 9.20 2.65 7.58
C LEU A 23 10.06 1.84 6.61
N CYS A 24 9.70 1.82 5.33
CA CYS A 24 10.46 1.07 4.30
C CYS A 24 11.93 1.49 4.27
N HIS A 25 12.21 2.80 4.28
CA HIS A 25 13.58 3.30 4.33
C HIS A 25 14.34 2.90 5.60
N SER A 26 13.66 2.86 6.74
CA SER A 26 14.26 2.44 7.99
C SER A 26 14.59 0.95 8.00
N LEU A 27 13.69 0.11 7.46
CA LEU A 27 13.92 -1.32 7.31
C LEU A 27 15.07 -1.61 6.33
N ILE A 28 15.10 -0.95 5.17
CA ILE A 28 16.18 -1.07 4.19
C ILE A 28 17.53 -0.69 4.82
N ARG A 29 17.59 0.41 5.57
CA ARG A 29 18.81 0.82 6.27
C ARG A 29 19.28 -0.23 7.27
N LYS A 30 18.37 -0.83 8.03
CA LYS A 30 18.68 -1.92 8.97
C LYS A 30 19.14 -3.19 8.26
N ALA A 31 18.49 -3.55 7.16
CA ALA A 31 18.92 -4.70 6.35
C ALA A 31 20.35 -4.51 5.82
N LYS A 32 20.66 -3.34 5.27
CA LYS A 32 22.03 -3.01 4.82
C LYS A 32 23.05 -3.07 5.95
N GLN A 33 22.72 -2.59 7.15
CA GLN A 33 23.58 -2.70 8.33
C GLN A 33 23.83 -4.15 8.76
N ALA A 34 22.88 -5.04 8.47
CA ALA A 34 22.99 -6.48 8.71
C ALA A 34 23.68 -7.26 7.57
N GLY A 35 24.18 -6.57 6.54
CA GLY A 35 24.92 -7.16 5.42
C GLY A 35 24.07 -7.48 4.18
N ALA A 36 22.80 -7.11 4.13
CA ALA A 36 22.00 -7.29 2.92
C ALA A 36 22.41 -6.28 1.84
N GLU A 37 22.51 -6.76 0.61
CA GLU A 37 22.63 -5.92 -0.57
C GLU A 37 21.23 -5.46 -1.02
N VAL A 38 21.11 -4.19 -1.39
CA VAL A 38 19.86 -3.60 -1.89
C VAL A 38 20.14 -2.91 -3.20
N CYS A 39 19.67 -3.49 -4.28
CA CYS A 39 19.81 -2.99 -5.64
C CYS A 39 18.51 -2.29 -6.05
N THR A 40 18.53 -0.97 -6.07
CA THR A 40 17.42 -0.16 -6.60
C THR A 40 17.58 0.02 -8.10
N ASN A 41 16.46 0.32 -8.79
CA ASN A 41 16.43 0.49 -10.26
C ASN A 41 17.04 -0.74 -10.98
N THR A 42 16.74 -1.92 -10.47
CA THR A 42 17.28 -3.18 -11.00
C THR A 42 16.10 -4.15 -11.18
N PRO A 43 15.33 -3.98 -12.25
CA PRO A 43 14.19 -4.86 -12.52
C PRO A 43 14.67 -6.28 -12.80
N VAL A 44 13.96 -7.25 -12.22
CA VAL A 44 14.13 -8.66 -12.54
C VAL A 44 13.42 -8.94 -13.87
N THR A 45 14.15 -9.50 -14.82
CA THR A 45 13.67 -9.79 -16.18
C THR A 45 13.52 -11.28 -16.46
N GLY A 46 14.05 -12.15 -15.60
CA GLY A 46 13.93 -13.60 -15.75
C GLY A 46 14.31 -14.35 -14.49
N LEU A 47 13.70 -15.51 -14.33
CA LEU A 47 13.98 -16.46 -13.25
C LEU A 47 14.11 -17.85 -13.85
N GLU A 48 15.19 -18.57 -13.54
CA GLU A 48 15.44 -19.93 -13.99
C GLU A 48 15.85 -20.79 -12.80
N GLN A 49 15.21 -21.94 -12.63
CA GLN A 49 15.60 -22.90 -11.61
C GLN A 49 16.58 -23.90 -12.16
N TYR A 50 17.71 -24.09 -11.49
CA TYR A 50 18.70 -25.13 -11.82
C TYR A 50 18.23 -26.52 -11.34
N GLN A 51 18.87 -27.56 -11.84
CA GLN A 51 18.55 -28.95 -11.50
C GLN A 51 18.78 -29.29 -10.02
N ASP A 52 19.69 -28.59 -9.37
CA ASP A 52 20.00 -28.74 -7.94
C ASP A 52 19.01 -27.97 -7.01
N GLY A 53 18.05 -27.26 -7.60
CA GLY A 53 17.04 -26.50 -6.87
C GLY A 53 17.40 -25.05 -6.58
N THR A 54 18.61 -24.62 -6.86
CA THR A 54 19.04 -23.22 -6.78
C THR A 54 18.47 -22.40 -7.94
N TRP A 55 18.62 -21.10 -7.90
CA TRP A 55 17.99 -20.18 -8.86
C TRP A 55 18.99 -19.23 -9.47
N LYS A 56 18.77 -18.92 -10.74
CA LYS A 56 19.35 -17.79 -11.44
C LYS A 56 18.31 -16.68 -11.59
N VAL A 57 18.65 -15.50 -11.11
CA VAL A 57 17.86 -14.27 -11.26
C VAL A 57 18.55 -13.39 -12.30
N THR A 58 17.88 -13.15 -13.41
CA THR A 58 18.36 -12.25 -14.47
C THR A 58 17.81 -10.85 -14.24
N THR A 59 18.67 -9.85 -14.31
CA THR A 59 18.33 -8.44 -14.21
C THR A 59 18.94 -7.64 -15.35
N GLU A 60 18.53 -6.40 -15.54
CA GLU A 60 19.17 -5.52 -16.54
C GLU A 60 20.64 -5.21 -16.21
N ASN A 61 21.05 -5.38 -14.95
CA ASN A 61 22.38 -5.05 -14.45
C ASN A 61 23.29 -6.28 -14.26
N GLY A 62 22.81 -7.47 -14.58
CA GLY A 62 23.57 -8.73 -14.46
C GLY A 62 22.74 -9.87 -13.90
N GLU A 63 23.41 -10.97 -13.58
CA GLU A 63 22.80 -12.19 -13.06
C GLU A 63 23.20 -12.42 -11.60
N ILE A 64 22.32 -13.05 -10.83
CA ILE A 64 22.52 -13.39 -9.42
C ILE A 64 22.09 -14.84 -9.23
N ASP A 65 22.97 -15.66 -8.64
CA ASP A 65 22.62 -17.00 -8.21
C ASP A 65 22.19 -16.98 -6.73
N CYS A 66 21.11 -17.70 -6.39
CA CYS A 66 20.60 -17.76 -5.03
C CYS A 66 19.90 -19.10 -4.74
N ASP A 67 19.79 -19.42 -3.44
CA ASP A 67 19.15 -20.66 -3.00
C ASP A 67 17.63 -20.53 -2.96
N VAL A 68 17.11 -19.33 -2.64
CA VAL A 68 15.69 -19.09 -2.41
C VAL A 68 15.28 -17.73 -2.98
N ILE A 69 14.12 -17.71 -3.64
CA ILE A 69 13.48 -16.48 -4.11
C ILE A 69 12.27 -16.18 -3.23
N VAL A 70 12.14 -14.92 -2.78
CA VAL A 70 10.94 -14.41 -2.12
C VAL A 70 10.27 -13.38 -3.02
N ASN A 71 9.13 -13.74 -3.58
CA ASN A 71 8.33 -12.81 -4.38
C ASN A 71 7.49 -11.90 -3.47
N ALA A 72 7.96 -10.69 -3.22
CA ALA A 72 7.30 -9.65 -2.43
C ALA A 72 6.95 -8.42 -3.30
N CYS A 73 6.61 -8.64 -4.57
CA CYS A 73 6.48 -7.59 -5.60
C CYS A 73 5.11 -6.87 -5.60
N GLY A 74 4.31 -7.01 -4.53
CA GLY A 74 3.05 -6.28 -4.39
C GLY A 74 2.12 -6.50 -5.59
N TYR A 75 1.65 -5.43 -6.21
CA TYR A 75 0.75 -5.50 -7.37
C TYR A 75 1.38 -6.19 -8.60
N ARG A 76 2.71 -6.31 -8.68
CA ARG A 76 3.41 -7.03 -9.75
C ARG A 76 3.69 -8.50 -9.42
N VAL A 77 3.11 -9.04 -8.35
CA VAL A 77 3.38 -10.42 -7.88
C VAL A 77 3.13 -11.48 -8.96
N ASN A 78 2.10 -11.30 -9.80
CA ASN A 78 1.78 -12.22 -10.89
C ASN A 78 2.73 -12.09 -12.08
N GLU A 79 3.28 -10.90 -12.35
CA GLU A 79 4.31 -10.73 -13.40
C GLU A 79 5.58 -11.52 -13.04
N VAL A 80 6.02 -11.42 -11.80
CA VAL A 80 7.18 -12.19 -11.31
C VAL A 80 6.84 -13.67 -11.18
N GLY A 81 5.64 -14.00 -10.71
CA GLY A 81 5.15 -15.38 -10.63
C GLY A 81 5.14 -16.09 -12.00
N ALA A 82 4.74 -15.38 -13.05
CA ALA A 82 4.73 -15.91 -14.41
C ALA A 82 6.10 -16.34 -14.91
N MET A 83 7.19 -15.70 -14.46
CA MET A 83 8.56 -16.12 -14.79
C MET A 83 8.91 -17.53 -14.26
N MET A 84 8.15 -18.00 -13.26
CA MET A 84 8.32 -19.33 -12.64
C MET A 84 7.14 -20.27 -12.94
N ASN A 85 6.23 -19.90 -13.85
CA ASN A 85 4.96 -20.58 -14.11
C ASN A 85 4.08 -20.72 -12.85
N VAL A 86 4.13 -19.75 -11.92
CA VAL A 86 3.32 -19.69 -10.73
C VAL A 86 2.29 -18.57 -10.88
N HIS A 87 1.02 -18.90 -10.68
CA HIS A 87 -0.06 -17.93 -10.60
C HIS A 87 -0.50 -17.73 -9.15
N HIS A 88 -0.42 -16.48 -8.69
CA HIS A 88 -0.88 -16.12 -7.35
C HIS A 88 -2.34 -15.66 -7.41
N PRO A 89 -3.24 -16.15 -6.53
CA PRO A 89 -4.64 -15.74 -6.50
C PRO A 89 -4.79 -14.34 -5.87
N VAL A 90 -4.15 -13.35 -6.48
CA VAL A 90 -4.13 -11.95 -6.04
C VAL A 90 -4.64 -11.07 -7.17
N ALA A 91 -5.64 -10.25 -6.86
CA ALA A 91 -6.13 -9.20 -7.71
C ALA A 91 -5.90 -7.85 -7.03
N SER A 92 -5.34 -6.90 -7.76
CA SER A 92 -5.20 -5.52 -7.29
C SER A 92 -6.51 -4.78 -7.47
N MET A 93 -6.86 -3.95 -6.49
CA MET A 93 -8.08 -3.14 -6.49
C MET A 93 -7.72 -1.68 -6.33
N GLU A 94 -8.45 -0.81 -7.03
CA GLU A 94 -8.32 0.65 -6.85
C GLU A 94 -9.09 1.08 -5.61
N HIS A 95 -8.43 1.81 -4.72
CA HIS A 95 -9.03 2.52 -3.60
C HIS A 95 -8.54 3.96 -3.59
N GLN A 96 -9.37 4.85 -3.10
CA GLN A 96 -9.06 6.27 -3.04
C GLN A 96 -8.91 6.76 -1.61
N TYR A 97 -8.18 7.86 -1.47
CA TYR A 97 -8.11 8.64 -0.24
C TYR A 97 -8.10 10.13 -0.58
N PHE A 98 -8.47 10.95 0.37
CA PHE A 98 -8.40 12.41 0.29
C PHE A 98 -7.50 12.97 1.37
N LEU A 99 -6.92 14.11 1.07
CA LEU A 99 -6.30 15.00 2.04
C LEU A 99 -7.17 16.24 2.14
N THR A 100 -7.57 16.59 3.35
CA THR A 100 -8.27 17.86 3.58
C THR A 100 -7.26 19.02 3.59
N GLU A 101 -7.77 20.23 3.46
CA GLU A 101 -7.04 21.43 3.87
C GLU A 101 -6.81 21.44 5.38
N ASP A 102 -6.08 22.42 5.87
CA ASP A 102 -5.87 22.63 7.31
C ASP A 102 -7.21 22.85 8.03
N ILE A 103 -7.39 22.18 9.15
CA ILE A 103 -8.59 22.24 10.00
C ILE A 103 -8.19 22.92 11.30
N GLN A 104 -8.84 24.06 11.60
CA GLN A 104 -8.47 24.89 12.75
C GLN A 104 -8.63 24.15 14.08
N GLU A 105 -9.64 23.31 14.22
CA GLU A 105 -9.87 22.51 15.42
C GLU A 105 -8.75 21.50 15.70
N ILE A 106 -8.11 20.98 14.64
CA ILE A 106 -6.94 20.09 14.76
C ILE A 106 -5.72 20.88 15.23
N ILE A 107 -5.54 22.09 14.70
CA ILE A 107 -4.44 22.98 15.09
C ILE A 107 -4.58 23.35 16.58
N ASP A 108 -5.79 23.70 16.99
CA ASP A 108 -6.08 24.18 18.35
C ASP A 108 -6.06 23.04 19.38
N ALA A 109 -6.28 21.79 18.97
CA ALA A 109 -6.29 20.64 19.87
C ALA A 109 -4.96 20.42 20.59
N GLY A 110 -3.83 20.78 19.96
CA GLY A 110 -2.49 20.70 20.56
C GLY A 110 -1.98 19.29 20.83
N HIS A 111 -2.70 18.27 20.36
CA HIS A 111 -2.30 16.86 20.45
C HIS A 111 -2.70 16.14 19.17
N ARG A 112 -2.01 15.04 18.87
CA ARG A 112 -2.33 14.22 17.71
C ARG A 112 -3.63 13.45 17.92
N MET A 113 -4.49 13.46 16.92
CA MET A 113 -5.70 12.65 16.91
C MET A 113 -5.36 11.16 16.75
N PRO A 114 -6.11 10.27 17.42
CA PRO A 114 -6.00 8.84 17.16
C PRO A 114 -6.45 8.52 15.72
N LEU A 115 -5.93 7.42 15.16
CA LEU A 115 -6.47 6.87 13.93
C LEU A 115 -7.87 6.34 14.19
N LEU A 116 -8.80 6.71 13.34
CA LEU A 116 -10.19 6.27 13.37
C LEU A 116 -10.45 5.25 12.26
N ARG A 117 -11.22 4.20 12.57
CA ARG A 117 -11.82 3.30 11.59
C ARG A 117 -13.31 3.20 11.86
N CYS A 118 -14.11 3.39 10.81
CA CYS A 118 -15.56 3.25 10.87
C CYS A 118 -15.99 2.09 9.95
N PRO A 119 -16.21 0.87 10.50
CA PRO A 119 -16.62 -0.27 9.69
C PRO A 119 -18.04 -0.18 9.12
N ILE A 120 -18.89 0.70 9.70
CA ILE A 120 -20.28 0.88 9.27
C ILE A 120 -20.32 1.72 7.98
N SER A 121 -19.48 2.75 7.90
CA SER A 121 -19.41 3.66 6.75
C SER A 121 -18.17 3.41 5.88
N ASP A 122 -17.49 2.28 6.06
CA ASP A 122 -16.38 1.80 5.24
C ASP A 122 -15.26 2.83 4.98
N TYR A 123 -14.89 3.61 6.02
CA TYR A 123 -13.78 4.55 5.91
C TYR A 123 -12.81 4.45 7.10
N TYR A 124 -11.62 4.98 6.88
CA TYR A 124 -10.65 5.27 7.92
C TYR A 124 -10.19 6.73 7.82
N CYS A 125 -9.75 7.28 8.93
CA CYS A 125 -9.29 8.65 9.00
C CYS A 125 -8.11 8.76 9.98
N ARG A 126 -7.09 9.50 9.57
CA ARG A 126 -5.97 9.85 10.44
C ARG A 126 -5.57 11.32 10.25
N GLN A 127 -4.95 11.89 11.25
CA GLN A 127 -4.37 13.21 11.10
C GLN A 127 -3.18 13.17 10.14
N ASP A 128 -3.15 14.08 9.18
CA ASP A 128 -2.03 14.37 8.32
C ASP A 128 -1.70 15.85 8.39
N LYS A 129 -0.55 16.19 8.98
CA LYS A 129 -0.18 17.58 9.34
C LYS A 129 -1.28 18.26 10.18
N ASN A 130 -1.89 19.32 9.64
CA ASN A 130 -2.97 20.08 10.26
C ASN A 130 -4.36 19.69 9.75
N GLY A 131 -4.45 18.72 8.87
CA GLY A 131 -5.68 18.22 8.29
C GLY A 131 -5.87 16.74 8.52
N LEU A 132 -6.72 16.13 7.70
CA LEU A 132 -7.04 14.70 7.75
C LEU A 132 -6.70 14.03 6.43
N LEU A 133 -6.19 12.81 6.52
CA LEU A 133 -6.23 11.84 5.45
C LEU A 133 -7.43 10.93 5.71
N ILE A 134 -8.33 10.85 4.73
CA ILE A 134 -9.54 10.02 4.78
C ILE A 134 -9.48 9.04 3.62
N GLY A 135 -9.49 7.76 3.92
CA GLY A 135 -9.49 6.70 2.92
C GLY A 135 -10.74 5.84 3.03
N PHE A 136 -11.13 5.27 1.90
CA PHE A 136 -12.41 4.56 1.76
C PHE A 136 -12.18 3.10 1.36
N TYR A 137 -13.13 2.25 1.73
CA TYR A 137 -13.25 0.87 1.31
C TYR A 137 -14.59 0.69 0.58
N GLU A 138 -14.76 1.45 -0.50
CA GLU A 138 -15.97 1.44 -1.29
C GLU A 138 -16.30 0.03 -1.80
N GLN A 139 -17.58 -0.36 -1.76
CA GLN A 139 -18.04 -1.69 -2.17
C GLN A 139 -17.86 -1.96 -3.67
N ASN A 140 -17.86 -0.90 -4.49
CA ASN A 140 -17.72 -0.97 -5.94
C ASN A 140 -16.28 -0.67 -6.40
N CYS A 141 -15.27 -1.11 -5.64
CA CYS A 141 -13.87 -0.94 -6.04
C CYS A 141 -13.59 -1.64 -7.38
N LYS A 142 -12.74 -1.03 -8.20
CA LYS A 142 -12.41 -1.55 -9.54
C LYS A 142 -11.21 -2.51 -9.45
N PRO A 143 -11.27 -3.69 -10.10
CA PRO A 143 -10.05 -4.45 -10.38
C PRO A 143 -9.11 -3.63 -11.26
N TRP A 144 -7.83 -3.67 -10.93
CA TRP A 144 -6.79 -2.91 -11.62
C TRP A 144 -5.69 -3.82 -12.13
N GLY A 145 -5.15 -3.50 -13.32
CA GLY A 145 -4.02 -4.23 -13.90
C GLY A 145 -4.32 -5.67 -14.29
N MET A 146 -5.58 -6.02 -14.54
CA MET A 146 -5.99 -7.40 -14.85
C MET A 146 -5.46 -7.88 -16.22
N ASP A 147 -5.30 -6.95 -17.17
CA ASP A 147 -4.77 -7.22 -18.52
C ASP A 147 -3.26 -6.93 -18.63
N GLY A 148 -2.59 -6.76 -17.51
CA GLY A 148 -1.19 -6.37 -17.40
C GLY A 148 -1.03 -4.95 -16.85
N ILE A 149 0.16 -4.66 -16.36
CA ILE A 149 0.49 -3.37 -15.75
C ILE A 149 1.47 -2.63 -16.65
N ASP A 150 1.20 -1.36 -16.94
CA ASP A 150 2.14 -0.53 -17.70
C ASP A 150 3.53 -0.58 -17.02
N PRO A 151 4.59 -0.97 -17.74
CA PRO A 151 5.95 -0.98 -17.19
C PRO A 151 6.39 0.38 -16.61
N ASN A 152 5.83 1.48 -17.13
CA ASN A 152 6.13 2.83 -16.69
C ASN A 152 5.29 3.27 -15.48
N PHE A 153 4.34 2.45 -15.01
CA PHE A 153 3.59 2.74 -13.79
C PHE A 153 4.48 2.53 -12.56
N VAL A 154 5.21 3.57 -12.19
CA VAL A 154 6.14 3.60 -11.05
C VAL A 154 5.89 4.86 -10.25
N ASN A 155 5.63 4.72 -8.95
CA ASN A 155 5.31 5.85 -8.05
C ASN A 155 4.19 6.75 -8.58
N ALA A 156 3.23 6.18 -9.26
CA ALA A 156 2.08 6.85 -9.83
C ALA A 156 0.80 6.51 -9.04
N LEU A 157 -0.19 7.37 -9.16
CA LEU A 157 -1.54 7.15 -8.66
C LEU A 157 -2.46 6.84 -9.84
N CYS A 158 -3.51 6.07 -9.58
CA CYS A 158 -4.62 5.94 -10.52
C CYS A 158 -5.37 7.27 -10.65
N PRO A 159 -6.07 7.52 -11.77
CA PRO A 159 -6.91 8.70 -11.91
C PRO A 159 -7.99 8.77 -10.83
N ASP A 160 -8.36 9.98 -10.44
CA ASP A 160 -9.44 10.22 -9.50
C ASP A 160 -10.78 9.69 -10.03
N ASP A 161 -11.59 9.14 -9.13
CA ASP A 161 -12.95 8.67 -9.42
C ASP A 161 -13.85 9.02 -8.21
N LEU A 162 -14.14 10.30 -8.07
CA LEU A 162 -14.91 10.84 -6.93
C LEU A 162 -16.34 10.32 -6.91
N GLU A 163 -16.93 10.09 -8.07
CA GLU A 163 -18.31 9.60 -8.19
C GLU A 163 -18.49 8.25 -7.49
N ARG A 164 -17.46 7.40 -7.55
CA ARG A 164 -17.49 6.06 -6.92
C ARG A 164 -17.48 6.09 -5.39
N VAL A 165 -17.02 7.14 -4.78
CA VAL A 165 -16.88 7.25 -3.33
C VAL A 165 -17.88 8.22 -2.69
N THR A 166 -18.80 8.78 -3.47
CA THR A 166 -19.78 9.77 -2.99
C THR A 166 -20.63 9.23 -1.85
N ASP A 167 -21.14 8.01 -1.98
CA ASP A 167 -22.00 7.39 -0.94
C ASP A 167 -21.24 7.18 0.38
N VAL A 168 -19.94 6.88 0.30
CA VAL A 168 -19.10 6.69 1.50
C VAL A 168 -18.71 8.04 2.11
N LEU A 169 -18.50 9.06 1.28
CA LEU A 169 -18.28 10.44 1.73
C LEU A 169 -19.47 10.97 2.54
N ASP A 170 -20.69 10.78 2.03
CA ASP A 170 -21.92 11.19 2.70
C ASP A 170 -22.11 10.50 4.06
N GLY A 171 -21.58 9.28 4.19
CA GLY A 171 -21.58 8.53 5.46
C GLY A 171 -20.47 8.95 6.45
N ALA A 172 -19.45 9.69 6.00
CA ALA A 172 -18.34 10.15 6.83
C ALA A 172 -18.56 11.53 7.44
N PHE A 173 -19.40 12.36 6.84
CA PHE A 173 -19.72 13.74 7.22
C PHE A 173 -21.18 13.94 7.52
#